data_356ebeb33cb6dc9fe683f0138cd35dcf
#
_entry.id   356ebeb33cb6dc9fe683f0138cd35dcf
#
_cell.length_a   1.000
_cell.length_b   1.000
_cell.length_c   1.000
_cell.angle_alpha   90.00
_cell.angle_beta   90.00
_cell.angle_gamma   90.00
#
_symmetry.space_group_name_H-M   'P 1'
#
loop_
_entity.id
_entity.type
_entity.pdbx_description
1 polymer ?
#
loop_
_entity_poly.entity_id
_entity_poly.type
_entity_poly.pdbx_seq_one_letter_code
_entity_poly.pdbx_strand_id
1 'polypeptide(L)'
;MYKHGIKNTLKAGSIVFGASALFLLIAPGIFVDLLGIDETDEMIWAMRMIAITLVALAGNMWQNSKLNTAASLSFVGRVMFIAAAALGFLTVFIPNELTPFAILYAIIGFGFSVSYLVNLIRK
;
A
#
# COMPACT_ATOMS: atom_id res chain seq x y z
N MET A 1 -8.44 21.02 -1.24
CA MET A 1 -7.85 19.76 -1.70
C MET A 1 -7.01 19.98 -2.96
N TYR A 2 -5.82 19.42 -2.97
CA TYR A 2 -4.93 19.53 -4.14
C TYR A 2 -5.04 18.26 -4.98
N LYS A 3 -5.84 18.33 -6.04
CA LYS A 3 -6.17 17.18 -6.89
C LYS A 3 -4.95 16.53 -7.53
N HIS A 4 -4.02 17.33 -8.06
CA HIS A 4 -2.80 16.84 -8.69
C HIS A 4 -1.96 15.99 -7.74
N GLY A 5 -1.84 16.42 -6.48
CA GLY A 5 -1.10 15.68 -5.47
C GLY A 5 -1.72 14.31 -5.19
N ILE A 6 -3.06 14.26 -5.07
CA ILE A 6 -3.76 13.00 -4.84
C ILE A 6 -3.59 12.07 -6.05
N LYS A 7 -3.74 12.59 -7.27
CA LYS A 7 -3.56 11.80 -8.49
C LYS A 7 -2.14 11.25 -8.60
N ASN A 8 -1.14 12.07 -8.31
CA ASN A 8 0.26 11.63 -8.36
C ASN A 8 0.56 10.60 -7.29
N THR A 9 0.01 10.77 -6.08
CA THR A 9 0.18 9.81 -4.99
C THR A 9 -0.47 8.47 -5.36
N LEU A 10 -1.65 8.49 -5.97
CA LEU A 10 -2.31 7.28 -6.46
C LEU A 10 -1.47 6.56 -7.53
N LYS A 11 -0.88 7.28 -8.46
CA LYS A 11 -0.01 6.70 -9.48
C LYS A 11 1.22 6.05 -8.85
N ALA A 12 1.89 6.76 -7.96
CA ALA A 12 3.06 6.24 -7.26
C ALA A 12 2.71 5.01 -6.43
N GLY A 13 1.59 5.05 -5.70
CA GLY A 13 1.10 3.91 -4.92
C GLY A 13 0.75 2.72 -5.78
N SER A 14 0.13 2.95 -6.94
CA SER A 14 -0.18 1.90 -7.92
C SER A 14 1.08 1.15 -8.35
N ILE A 15 2.16 1.88 -8.65
CA ILE A 15 3.43 1.28 -9.05
C ILE A 15 4.02 0.47 -7.89
N VAL A 16 4.06 1.03 -6.69
CA VAL A 16 4.61 0.35 -5.50
C VAL A 16 3.83 -0.91 -5.18
N PHE A 17 2.50 -0.82 -5.11
CA PHE A 17 1.66 -1.97 -4.80
C PHE A 17 1.67 -3.01 -5.92
N GLY A 18 1.73 -2.57 -7.18
CA GLY A 18 1.84 -3.48 -8.31
C GLY A 18 3.15 -4.25 -8.30
N ALA A 19 4.27 -3.58 -8.03
CA ALA A 19 5.57 -4.23 -7.92
C ALA A 19 5.61 -5.19 -6.72
N SER A 20 5.06 -4.77 -5.58
CA SER A 20 4.97 -5.62 -4.38
C SER A 20 4.09 -6.85 -4.64
N ALA A 21 2.98 -6.66 -5.35
CA ALA A 21 2.09 -7.76 -5.70
C ALA A 21 2.79 -8.80 -6.57
N LEU A 22 3.55 -8.38 -7.58
CA LEU A 22 4.30 -9.29 -8.43
C LEU A 22 5.35 -10.06 -7.63
N PHE A 23 6.08 -9.39 -6.77
CA PHE A 23 7.06 -10.02 -5.87
C PHE A 23 6.37 -11.08 -5.01
N LEU A 24 5.28 -10.70 -4.37
CA LEU A 24 4.56 -11.55 -3.43
C LEU A 24 3.92 -12.75 -4.15
N LEU A 25 3.48 -12.59 -5.39
CA LEU A 25 2.87 -13.67 -6.16
C LEU A 25 3.92 -14.67 -6.66
N ILE A 26 5.07 -14.17 -7.13
CA ILE A 26 6.12 -15.00 -7.73
C ILE A 26 7.00 -15.64 -6.65
N ALA A 27 7.36 -14.88 -5.62
CA ALA A 27 8.28 -15.32 -4.57
C ALA A 27 7.75 -15.01 -3.17
N PRO A 28 6.60 -15.59 -2.76
CA PRO A 28 6.01 -15.29 -1.45
C PRO A 28 6.91 -15.74 -0.29
N GLY A 29 7.64 -16.83 -0.45
CA GLY A 29 8.56 -17.32 0.60
C GLY A 29 9.67 -16.33 0.91
N ILE A 30 10.28 -15.75 -0.13
CA ILE A 30 11.33 -14.75 0.04
C ILE A 30 10.76 -13.50 0.71
N PHE A 31 9.57 -13.08 0.32
CA PHE A 31 8.91 -11.92 0.91
C PHE A 31 8.66 -12.12 2.40
N VAL A 32 8.14 -13.28 2.78
CA VAL A 32 7.88 -13.65 4.17
C VAL A 32 9.17 -13.69 4.98
N ASP A 33 10.23 -14.29 4.43
CA ASP A 33 11.55 -14.35 5.08
C ASP A 33 12.11 -12.94 5.32
N LEU A 34 11.95 -12.03 4.35
CA LEU A 34 12.41 -10.65 4.49
C LEU A 34 11.64 -9.90 5.59
N LEU A 35 10.40 -10.28 5.84
CA LEU A 35 9.60 -9.73 6.95
C LEU A 35 9.98 -10.36 8.31
N GLY A 36 10.80 -11.39 8.31
CA GLY A 36 11.17 -12.09 9.54
C GLY A 36 10.10 -13.03 10.06
N ILE A 37 9.19 -13.47 9.20
CA ILE A 37 8.10 -14.40 9.54
C ILE A 37 8.49 -15.80 9.07
N ASP A 38 8.17 -16.83 9.88
CA ASP A 38 8.41 -18.21 9.50
C ASP A 38 7.55 -18.61 8.30
N GLU A 39 8.18 -19.26 7.33
CA GLU A 39 7.52 -19.70 6.11
C GLU A 39 6.75 -20.99 6.37
N THR A 40 5.44 -20.98 6.10
CA THR A 40 4.59 -22.17 6.15
C THR A 40 3.76 -22.22 4.87
N ASP A 41 3.21 -23.40 4.53
CA ASP A 41 2.37 -23.55 3.34
C ASP A 41 1.12 -22.68 3.42
N GLU A 42 0.51 -22.58 4.59
CA GLU A 42 -0.64 -21.71 4.83
C GLU A 42 -0.29 -20.24 4.65
N MET A 43 0.88 -19.83 5.13
CA MET A 43 1.35 -18.45 4.98
C MET A 43 1.58 -18.11 3.50
N ILE A 44 2.21 -19.03 2.75
CA ILE A 44 2.45 -18.83 1.31
C ILE A 44 1.14 -18.69 0.56
N TRP A 45 0.16 -19.57 0.86
CA TRP A 45 -1.17 -19.50 0.26
C TRP A 45 -1.84 -18.15 0.56
N ALA A 46 -1.82 -17.74 1.83
CA ALA A 46 -2.39 -16.46 2.24
C ALA A 46 -1.73 -15.28 1.54
N MET A 47 -0.40 -15.31 1.40
CA MET A 47 0.34 -14.24 0.74
C MET A 47 0.00 -14.13 -0.74
N ARG A 48 -0.25 -15.26 -1.41
CA ARG A 48 -0.70 -15.26 -2.81
C ARG A 48 -2.11 -14.67 -2.94
N MET A 49 -2.99 -14.97 -2.00
CA MET A 49 -4.32 -14.34 -1.95
C MET A 49 -4.21 -12.82 -1.78
N ILE A 50 -3.34 -12.38 -0.89
CA ILE A 50 -3.06 -10.95 -0.68
C ILE A 50 -2.49 -10.33 -1.97
N ALA A 51 -1.59 -11.05 -2.66
CA ALA A 51 -1.01 -10.55 -3.91
C ALA A 51 -2.07 -10.27 -4.97
N ILE A 52 -3.04 -11.16 -5.14
CA ILE A 52 -4.15 -10.96 -6.08
C ILE A 52 -4.97 -9.74 -5.69
N THR A 53 -5.24 -9.57 -4.40
CA THR A 53 -5.94 -8.40 -3.86
C THR A 53 -5.14 -7.11 -4.14
N LEU A 54 -3.82 -7.16 -4.00
CA LEU A 54 -2.97 -6.00 -4.28
C LEU A 54 -2.94 -5.65 -5.76
N VAL A 55 -3.01 -6.64 -6.66
CA VAL A 55 -3.13 -6.38 -8.10
C VAL A 55 -4.41 -5.61 -8.39
N ALA A 56 -5.53 -6.05 -7.80
CA ALA A 56 -6.81 -5.36 -7.96
C ALA A 56 -6.75 -3.94 -7.39
N LEU A 57 -6.15 -3.78 -6.22
CA LEU A 57 -5.97 -2.47 -5.60
C LEU A 57 -5.11 -1.54 -6.48
N ALA A 58 -3.99 -2.04 -6.97
CA ALA A 58 -3.09 -1.25 -7.83
C ALA A 58 -3.79 -0.81 -9.11
N GLY A 59 -4.56 -1.70 -9.75
CA GLY A 59 -5.35 -1.38 -10.94
C GLY A 59 -6.39 -0.30 -10.66
N ASN A 60 -7.11 -0.42 -9.55
CA ASN A 60 -8.10 0.57 -9.15
C ASN A 60 -7.44 1.93 -8.82
N MET A 61 -6.30 1.92 -8.15
CA MET A 61 -5.56 3.15 -7.87
C MET A 61 -5.14 3.87 -9.16
N TRP A 62 -4.66 3.10 -10.13
CA TRP A 62 -4.26 3.66 -11.43
C TRP A 62 -5.44 4.31 -12.13
N GLN A 63 -6.60 3.63 -12.17
CA GLN A 63 -7.80 4.18 -12.77
C GLN A 63 -8.31 5.41 -12.00
N ASN A 64 -8.31 5.33 -10.67
CA ASN A 64 -8.75 6.45 -9.84
C ASN A 64 -7.84 7.68 -9.99
N SER A 65 -6.58 7.48 -10.37
CA SER A 65 -5.67 8.60 -10.62
C SER A 65 -6.08 9.44 -11.84
N LYS A 66 -7.00 8.94 -12.66
CA LYS A 66 -7.53 9.66 -13.83
C LYS A 66 -8.82 10.43 -13.53
N LEU A 67 -9.35 10.33 -12.31
CA LEU A 67 -10.56 11.07 -11.93
C LEU A 67 -10.30 12.57 -11.87
N ASN A 68 -11.33 13.34 -12.24
CA ASN A 68 -11.22 14.80 -12.27
C ASN A 68 -12.21 15.52 -11.33
N THR A 69 -13.18 14.79 -10.75
CA THR A 69 -14.15 15.40 -9.84
C THR A 69 -13.58 15.52 -8.43
N ALA A 70 -13.81 16.65 -7.80
CA ALA A 70 -13.35 16.88 -6.43
C ALA A 70 -13.96 15.89 -5.43
N ALA A 71 -15.25 15.58 -5.60
CA ALA A 71 -15.94 14.65 -4.72
C ALA A 71 -15.32 13.25 -4.76
N SER A 72 -15.09 12.72 -5.96
CA SER A 72 -14.50 11.38 -6.13
C SER A 72 -13.07 11.31 -5.59
N LEU A 73 -12.24 12.30 -5.92
CA LEU A 73 -10.85 12.34 -5.44
C LEU A 73 -10.77 12.53 -3.93
N SER A 74 -11.67 13.32 -3.35
CA SER A 74 -11.74 13.50 -1.90
C SER A 74 -12.07 12.19 -1.20
N PHE A 75 -13.05 11.45 -1.71
CA PHE A 75 -13.42 10.15 -1.16
C PHE A 75 -12.26 9.15 -1.24
N VAL A 76 -11.66 9.01 -2.43
CA VAL A 76 -10.52 8.10 -2.64
C VAL A 76 -9.36 8.48 -1.74
N GLY A 77 -9.03 9.77 -1.66
CA GLY A 77 -7.93 10.26 -0.82
C GLY A 77 -8.14 9.94 0.66
N ARG A 78 -9.37 10.10 1.17
CA ARG A 78 -9.70 9.76 2.57
C ARG A 78 -9.56 8.27 2.83
N VAL A 79 -10.10 7.44 1.94
CA VAL A 79 -9.99 5.98 2.08
C VAL A 79 -8.53 5.55 2.06
N MET A 80 -7.76 6.07 1.11
CA MET A 80 -6.34 5.71 0.98
C MET A 80 -5.51 6.24 2.15
N PHE A 81 -5.82 7.42 2.67
CA PHE A 81 -5.17 7.93 3.87
C PHE A 81 -5.35 6.97 5.05
N ILE A 82 -6.59 6.57 5.32
CA ILE A 82 -6.91 5.66 6.43
C ILE A 82 -6.28 4.29 6.20
N ALA A 83 -6.39 3.75 4.99
CA ALA A 83 -5.85 2.43 4.65
C ALA A 83 -4.32 2.41 4.75
N ALA A 84 -3.65 3.43 4.23
CA ALA A 84 -2.18 3.51 4.29
C ALA A 84 -1.68 3.68 5.72
N ALA A 85 -2.37 4.48 6.53
CA ALA A 85 -2.05 4.63 7.94
C ALA A 85 -2.22 3.32 8.70
N ALA A 86 -3.32 2.60 8.44
CA ALA A 86 -3.59 1.32 9.08
C ALA A 86 -2.55 0.26 8.69
N LEU A 87 -2.18 0.20 7.42
CA LEU A 87 -1.17 -0.74 6.94
C LEU A 87 0.20 -0.46 7.55
N GLY A 88 0.60 0.82 7.62
CA GLY A 88 1.86 1.22 8.26
C GLY A 88 1.85 0.88 9.74
N PHE A 89 0.75 1.14 10.41
CA PHE A 89 0.59 0.85 11.85
C PHE A 89 0.69 -0.66 12.12
N LEU A 90 -0.04 -1.48 11.35
CA LEU A 90 0.00 -2.94 11.49
C LEU A 90 1.39 -3.51 11.17
N THR A 91 2.11 -2.90 10.24
CA THR A 91 3.48 -3.34 9.91
C THR A 91 4.41 -3.15 11.11
N VAL A 92 4.25 -2.09 11.88
CA VAL A 92 5.04 -1.86 13.09
C VAL A 92 4.71 -2.89 14.17
N PHE A 93 3.48 -3.38 14.22
CA PHE A 93 3.03 -4.38 15.20
C PHE A 93 3.19 -5.83 14.71
N ILE A 94 4.02 -6.08 13.71
CA ILE A 94 4.31 -7.44 13.26
C ILE A 94 4.77 -8.30 14.47
N PRO A 95 4.27 -9.55 14.62
CA PRO A 95 4.52 -10.36 15.83
C PRO A 95 5.94 -10.98 15.88
N ASN A 96 6.90 -10.35 15.26
CA ASN A 96 8.31 -10.71 15.26
C ASN A 96 9.15 -9.45 15.36
N GLU A 97 10.48 -9.60 15.40
CA GLU A 97 11.38 -8.46 15.36
C GLU A 97 11.22 -7.69 14.04
N LEU A 98 11.29 -6.37 14.14
CA LEU A 98 11.24 -5.52 12.94
C LEU A 98 12.52 -5.69 12.14
N THR A 99 12.40 -6.24 10.95
CA THR A 99 13.51 -6.33 9.99
C THR A 99 13.63 -5.00 9.25
N PRO A 100 14.80 -4.70 8.64
CA PRO A 100 14.93 -3.50 7.80
C PRO A 100 13.88 -3.44 6.69
N PHE A 101 13.49 -4.59 6.14
CA PHE A 101 12.45 -4.68 5.10
C PHE A 101 11.08 -4.29 5.64
N ALA A 102 10.72 -4.74 6.85
CA ALA A 102 9.47 -4.38 7.50
C ALA A 102 9.44 -2.87 7.82
N ILE A 103 10.55 -2.32 8.30
CA ILE A 103 10.68 -0.88 8.55
C ILE A 103 10.48 -0.09 7.26
N LEU A 104 11.07 -0.55 6.14
CA LEU A 104 10.88 0.08 4.84
C LEU A 104 9.40 0.16 4.46
N TYR A 105 8.67 -0.94 4.59
CA TYR A 105 7.23 -0.96 4.27
C TYR A 105 6.41 -0.09 5.21
N ALA A 106 6.78 -0.02 6.49
CA ALA A 106 6.12 0.88 7.43
C ALA A 106 6.32 2.34 7.02
N ILE A 107 7.54 2.71 6.64
CA ILE A 107 7.86 4.06 6.16
C ILE A 107 7.08 4.38 4.89
N ILE A 108 6.99 3.44 3.96
CA ILE A 108 6.21 3.61 2.73
C ILE A 108 4.73 3.84 3.06
N GLY A 109 4.15 3.04 3.94
CA GLY A 109 2.75 3.17 4.35
C GLY A 109 2.46 4.53 4.99
N PHE A 110 3.26 4.94 5.97
CA PHE A 110 3.09 6.24 6.62
C PHE A 110 3.39 7.39 5.66
N GLY A 111 4.38 7.24 4.77
CA GLY A 111 4.69 8.24 3.76
C GLY A 111 3.51 8.49 2.83
N PHE A 112 2.88 7.45 2.32
CA PHE A 112 1.69 7.60 1.49
C PHE A 112 0.52 8.19 2.28
N SER A 113 0.32 7.77 3.53
CA SER A 113 -0.72 8.32 4.39
C SER A 113 -0.56 9.83 4.56
N VAL A 114 0.65 10.28 4.89
CA VAL A 114 0.95 11.71 5.04
C VAL A 114 0.74 12.44 3.72
N SER A 115 1.18 11.86 2.60
CA SER A 115 0.99 12.46 1.28
C SER A 115 -0.49 12.66 0.97
N TYR A 116 -1.34 11.66 1.21
CA TYR A 116 -2.77 11.80 1.01
C TYR A 116 -3.37 12.87 1.92
N LEU A 117 -3.00 12.87 3.20
CA LEU A 117 -3.50 13.85 4.16
C LEU A 117 -3.12 15.27 3.76
N VAL A 118 -1.86 15.50 3.43
CA VAL A 118 -1.38 16.84 3.03
C VAL A 118 -2.13 17.33 1.81
N ASN A 119 -2.34 16.48 0.81
CA ASN A 119 -3.06 16.86 -0.40
C ASN A 119 -4.56 17.01 -0.18
N LEU A 120 -5.14 16.36 0.81
CA LEU A 120 -6.55 16.54 1.18
C LEU A 120 -6.80 17.88 1.84
N ILE A 121 -5.88 18.35 2.68
CA ILE A 121 -6.04 19.62 3.41
C ILE A 121 -5.41 20.80 2.69
N ARG A 122 -4.56 20.58 1.70
CA ARG A 122 -3.91 21.64 0.92
C ARG A 122 -4.92 22.31 -0.01
N LYS A 123 -4.84 23.62 -0.09
CA LYS A 123 -5.69 24.43 -0.97
C LYS A 123 -5.02 24.74 -2.30
#